data_6e7ae3bcacb0a70db24ededa88a75804
#
_entry.id   6e7ae3bcacb0a70db24ededa88a75804
#
_cell.length_a   1.000
_cell.length_b   1.000
_cell.length_c   1.000
_cell.angle_alpha   90.00
_cell.angle_beta   90.00
_cell.angle_gamma   90.00
#
_symmetry.space_group_name_H-M   'P 1'
#
loop_
_entity.id
_entity.type
_entity.pdbx_description
1 polymer ?
#
loop_
_entity_poly.entity_id
_entity_poly.type
_entity_poly.pdbx_seq_one_letter_code
_entity_poly.pdbx_strand_id
1 'polypeptide(L)'
;MKAMVYERTGDPSVLQLVDRPVPDPGPGEVLVRVAASGVNPTDWKSRRQGPLPAGWQTPGQDGAGVVEAVGEGVDQALIGERVWVWEAAWQRPWGTAAEYTLVPVRQAVRLGDASFEMGACLGIPFLTAHRCLTAGEYLPNSLRPGALSDHTVLVQGGAGAVGNAAIQLAAWADACVIATVSSAEKAQLAAAAGASAVVNYREQDVVEEVHKLAPDGVHAIVEVSPARNAATDVRLLRPGGVVCVYADDGGDEVTLPVRPLMAPNARWQFVLVYTMPKAAKAQAVVDVAASAAQGGIRVGEDAGLPLHSYPLSATAAAHQAVEDSVVGKVLLSAGE
;
A
#
# COMPACT_ATOMS: atom_id res chain seq x y z
N MET A 1 -9.22 -14.33 -22.87
CA MET A 1 -9.38 -13.90 -21.46
C MET A 1 -10.23 -12.66 -21.37
N LYS A 2 -11.01 -12.55 -20.31
CA LYS A 2 -11.68 -11.30 -19.94
C LYS A 2 -10.69 -10.33 -19.33
N ALA A 3 -10.74 -9.07 -19.76
CA ALA A 3 -9.90 -8.01 -19.19
C ALA A 3 -10.66 -6.69 -19.16
N MET A 4 -10.52 -5.94 -18.08
CA MET A 4 -10.97 -4.56 -18.02
C MET A 4 -9.91 -3.68 -18.71
N VAL A 5 -10.35 -2.87 -19.68
CA VAL A 5 -9.43 -2.04 -20.50
C VAL A 5 -9.97 -0.64 -20.61
N TYR A 6 -9.06 0.33 -20.69
CA TYR A 6 -9.36 1.69 -21.14
C TYR A 6 -8.33 2.15 -22.18
N GLU A 7 -8.82 2.85 -23.22
CA GLU A 7 -8.04 3.35 -24.38
C GLU A 7 -7.95 4.89 -24.38
N ARG A 8 -8.55 5.53 -23.40
CA ARG A 8 -8.46 6.96 -23.13
C ARG A 8 -8.60 7.19 -21.63
N THR A 9 -7.99 8.25 -21.14
CA THR A 9 -8.15 8.69 -19.75
C THR A 9 -9.51 9.34 -19.51
N GLY A 10 -10.01 9.31 -18.28
CA GLY A 10 -11.30 9.90 -17.92
C GLY A 10 -11.87 9.38 -16.62
N ASP A 11 -13.18 9.53 -16.46
CA ASP A 11 -13.97 8.99 -15.37
C ASP A 11 -14.13 7.45 -15.46
N PRO A 12 -14.77 6.77 -14.49
CA PRO A 12 -14.91 5.30 -14.51
C PRO A 12 -15.60 4.72 -15.76
N SER A 13 -16.37 5.52 -16.52
CA SER A 13 -17.08 5.06 -17.73
C SER A 13 -16.15 4.70 -18.89
N VAL A 14 -14.88 5.10 -18.85
CA VAL A 14 -13.89 4.72 -19.88
C VAL A 14 -13.46 3.24 -19.77
N LEU A 15 -13.74 2.59 -18.63
CA LEU A 15 -13.44 1.19 -18.39
C LEU A 15 -14.41 0.27 -19.14
N GLN A 16 -13.89 -0.64 -19.96
CA GLN A 16 -14.67 -1.57 -20.76
C GLN A 16 -14.17 -2.99 -20.54
N LEU A 17 -15.09 -3.91 -20.26
CA LEU A 17 -14.79 -5.34 -20.20
C LEU A 17 -14.72 -5.89 -21.62
N VAL A 18 -13.58 -6.42 -22.00
CA VAL A 18 -13.32 -6.93 -23.36
C VAL A 18 -12.76 -8.35 -23.32
N ASP A 19 -12.95 -9.09 -24.42
CA ASP A 19 -12.22 -10.34 -24.67
C ASP A 19 -10.91 -10.05 -25.37
N ARG A 20 -9.81 -10.58 -24.83
CA ARG A 20 -8.47 -10.49 -25.42
C ARG A 20 -7.80 -11.86 -25.49
N PRO A 21 -6.86 -12.07 -26.42
CA PRO A 21 -5.99 -13.24 -26.36
C PRO A 21 -5.25 -13.29 -25.01
N VAL A 22 -5.03 -14.49 -24.49
CA VAL A 22 -4.11 -14.67 -23.35
C VAL A 22 -2.70 -14.38 -23.86
N PRO A 23 -1.94 -13.48 -23.23
CA PRO A 23 -0.59 -13.15 -23.70
C PRO A 23 0.40 -14.26 -23.33
N ASP A 24 1.43 -14.45 -24.16
CA ASP A 24 2.54 -15.34 -23.85
C ASP A 24 3.61 -14.59 -23.02
N PRO A 25 4.19 -15.22 -21.98
CA PRO A 25 5.25 -14.58 -21.19
C PRO A 25 6.55 -14.48 -22.01
N GLY A 26 7.10 -13.27 -22.05
CA GLY A 26 8.41 -13.00 -22.61
C GLY A 26 9.57 -13.47 -21.72
N PRO A 27 10.84 -13.33 -22.19
CA PRO A 27 12.00 -13.70 -21.38
C PRO A 27 12.00 -13.00 -20.01
N GLY A 28 12.16 -13.77 -18.91
CA GLY A 28 12.16 -13.27 -17.54
C GLY A 28 10.80 -12.88 -16.98
N GLU A 29 9.70 -13.17 -17.69
CA GLU A 29 8.33 -12.90 -17.24
C GLU A 29 7.58 -14.17 -16.83
N VAL A 30 6.53 -13.98 -16.06
CA VAL A 30 5.56 -15.03 -15.72
C VAL A 30 4.14 -14.56 -16.09
N LEU A 31 3.33 -15.50 -16.56
CA LEU A 31 1.89 -15.33 -16.73
C LEU A 31 1.21 -15.80 -15.45
N VAL A 32 0.44 -14.92 -14.81
CA VAL A 32 -0.31 -15.23 -13.60
C VAL A 32 -1.80 -15.24 -13.92
N ARG A 33 -2.46 -16.36 -13.65
CA ARG A 33 -3.92 -16.46 -13.63
C ARG A 33 -4.41 -15.80 -12.33
N VAL A 34 -5.03 -14.63 -12.46
CA VAL A 34 -5.44 -13.79 -11.35
C VAL A 34 -6.68 -14.35 -10.66
N ALA A 35 -6.61 -14.52 -9.36
CA ALA A 35 -7.76 -14.87 -8.52
C ALA A 35 -8.39 -13.64 -7.86
N ALA A 36 -7.55 -12.72 -7.39
CA ALA A 36 -7.97 -11.47 -6.78
C ALA A 36 -7.08 -10.32 -7.25
N SER A 37 -7.67 -9.16 -7.54
CA SER A 37 -6.99 -7.92 -7.91
C SER A 37 -7.31 -6.83 -6.88
N GLY A 38 -6.29 -6.14 -6.37
CA GLY A 38 -6.45 -5.07 -5.39
C GLY A 38 -6.52 -3.70 -6.07
N VAL A 39 -7.59 -2.96 -5.82
CA VAL A 39 -7.75 -1.58 -6.33
C VAL A 39 -7.15 -0.58 -5.34
N ASN A 40 -6.34 0.36 -5.85
CA ASN A 40 -5.65 1.40 -5.10
C ASN A 40 -5.99 2.80 -5.64
N PRO A 41 -5.79 3.88 -4.87
CA PRO A 41 -5.93 5.25 -5.38
C PRO A 41 -5.10 5.53 -6.63
N THR A 42 -3.92 4.95 -6.75
CA THR A 42 -3.05 5.08 -7.93
C THR A 42 -3.72 4.56 -9.21
N ASP A 43 -4.58 3.54 -9.14
CA ASP A 43 -5.24 2.96 -10.31
C ASP A 43 -6.25 3.94 -10.92
N TRP A 44 -7.07 4.58 -10.09
CA TRP A 44 -8.02 5.58 -10.60
C TRP A 44 -7.33 6.91 -10.97
N LYS A 45 -6.26 7.31 -10.24
CA LYS A 45 -5.45 8.49 -10.60
C LYS A 45 -4.82 8.29 -11.98
N SER A 46 -4.24 7.10 -12.27
CA SER A 46 -3.70 6.75 -13.59
C SER A 46 -4.78 6.69 -14.67
N ARG A 47 -5.94 6.09 -14.38
CA ARG A 47 -7.08 6.10 -15.32
C ARG A 47 -7.52 7.51 -15.67
N ARG A 48 -7.51 8.45 -14.71
CA ARG A 48 -7.95 9.84 -14.96
C ARG A 48 -7.00 10.61 -15.86
N GLN A 49 -5.68 10.45 -15.71
CA GLN A 49 -4.70 11.32 -16.39
C GLN A 49 -3.32 10.69 -16.60
N GLY A 50 -3.18 9.39 -16.37
CA GLY A 50 -1.91 8.69 -16.55
C GLY A 50 -1.59 8.41 -18.01
N PRO A 51 -0.34 8.01 -18.32
CA PRO A 51 0.04 7.57 -19.65
C PRO A 51 -0.62 6.23 -20.01
N LEU A 52 -0.83 6.01 -21.31
CA LEU A 52 -1.28 4.74 -21.87
C LEU A 52 -0.11 4.08 -22.63
N PRO A 53 0.66 3.16 -22.01
CA PRO A 53 1.92 2.64 -22.55
C PRO A 53 1.80 1.97 -23.92
N ALA A 54 0.64 1.40 -24.24
CA ALA A 54 0.37 0.73 -25.52
C ALA A 54 -0.83 1.33 -26.28
N GLY A 55 -1.20 2.58 -25.96
CA GLY A 55 -2.47 3.16 -26.43
C GLY A 55 -3.71 2.62 -25.71
N TRP A 56 -3.51 1.68 -24.80
CA TRP A 56 -4.51 1.09 -23.91
C TRP A 56 -3.85 0.60 -22.62
N GLN A 57 -4.66 0.36 -21.57
CA GLN A 57 -4.20 -0.24 -20.34
C GLN A 57 -5.29 -1.04 -19.64
N THR A 58 -4.93 -2.18 -19.06
CA THR A 58 -5.66 -2.86 -18.00
C THR A 58 -5.21 -2.27 -16.67
N PRO A 59 -6.10 -1.75 -15.82
CA PRO A 59 -5.72 -1.23 -14.51
C PRO A 59 -5.37 -2.34 -13.51
N GLY A 60 -4.87 -1.95 -12.34
CA GLY A 60 -4.56 -2.85 -11.24
C GLY A 60 -3.07 -3.09 -11.08
N GLN A 61 -2.52 -2.56 -9.97
CA GLN A 61 -1.10 -2.71 -9.62
C GLN A 61 -0.86 -3.98 -8.80
N ASP A 62 -1.83 -4.35 -7.98
CA ASP A 62 -1.74 -5.43 -7.00
C ASP A 62 -2.68 -6.57 -7.36
N GLY A 63 -2.26 -7.78 -7.09
CA GLY A 63 -3.11 -8.95 -7.27
C GLY A 63 -2.50 -10.20 -6.66
N ALA A 64 -3.25 -11.28 -6.72
CA ALA A 64 -2.77 -12.60 -6.35
C ALA A 64 -3.42 -13.67 -7.24
N GLY A 65 -2.74 -14.77 -7.41
CA GLY A 65 -3.20 -15.83 -8.28
C GLY A 65 -2.20 -16.99 -8.35
N VAL A 66 -2.26 -17.72 -9.45
CA VAL A 66 -1.41 -18.88 -9.70
C VAL A 66 -0.59 -18.66 -10.95
N VAL A 67 0.70 -18.98 -10.92
CA VAL A 67 1.57 -18.94 -12.09
C VAL A 67 1.09 -20.00 -13.09
N GLU A 68 0.67 -19.58 -14.27
CA GLU A 68 0.13 -20.45 -15.34
C GLU A 68 1.22 -20.84 -16.32
N ALA A 69 2.11 -19.92 -16.66
CA ALA A 69 3.22 -20.12 -17.58
C ALA A 69 4.42 -19.25 -17.24
N VAL A 70 5.59 -19.64 -17.69
CA VAL A 70 6.84 -18.91 -17.49
C VAL A 70 7.54 -18.69 -18.81
N GLY A 71 8.21 -17.55 -18.99
CA GLY A 71 9.01 -17.21 -20.13
C GLY A 71 10.43 -17.80 -20.09
N GLU A 72 11.18 -17.55 -21.14
CA GLU A 72 12.57 -18.00 -21.24
C GLU A 72 13.41 -17.46 -20.04
N GLY A 73 14.27 -18.33 -19.48
CA GLY A 73 15.15 -17.99 -18.36
C GLY A 73 14.49 -18.00 -17.00
N VAL A 74 13.21 -18.35 -16.90
CA VAL A 74 12.48 -18.47 -15.62
C VAL A 74 12.35 -19.95 -15.24
N ASP A 75 12.50 -20.25 -13.95
CA ASP A 75 12.38 -21.61 -13.41
C ASP A 75 10.95 -22.14 -13.62
N GLN A 76 10.83 -23.27 -14.32
CA GLN A 76 9.54 -23.92 -14.57
C GLN A 76 8.87 -24.47 -13.30
N ALA A 77 9.62 -24.66 -12.23
CA ALA A 77 9.06 -25.04 -10.92
C ALA A 77 8.12 -23.99 -10.32
N LEU A 78 8.08 -22.77 -10.89
CA LEU A 78 7.10 -21.76 -10.50
C LEU A 78 5.70 -22.02 -11.05
N ILE A 79 5.52 -22.83 -12.09
CA ILE A 79 4.20 -23.17 -12.64
C ILE A 79 3.38 -23.89 -11.57
N GLY A 80 2.18 -23.39 -11.32
CA GLY A 80 1.30 -23.87 -10.25
C GLY A 80 1.51 -23.21 -8.88
N GLU A 81 2.58 -22.43 -8.70
CA GLU A 81 2.82 -21.71 -7.45
C GLU A 81 1.79 -20.60 -7.24
N ARG A 82 1.33 -20.47 -5.99
CA ARG A 82 0.48 -19.36 -5.53
C ARG A 82 1.36 -18.15 -5.27
N VAL A 83 1.01 -17.02 -5.88
CA VAL A 83 1.79 -15.79 -5.82
C VAL A 83 0.94 -14.57 -5.53
N TRP A 84 1.54 -13.56 -4.92
CA TRP A 84 1.07 -12.20 -4.98
C TRP A 84 1.95 -11.37 -5.92
N VAL A 85 1.35 -10.38 -6.57
CA VAL A 85 2.03 -9.53 -7.54
C VAL A 85 1.90 -8.06 -7.15
N TRP A 86 2.90 -7.27 -7.56
CA TRP A 86 2.99 -5.85 -7.27
C TRP A 86 3.46 -5.06 -8.50
N GLU A 87 3.00 -3.81 -8.62
CA GLU A 87 3.32 -2.90 -9.73
C GLU A 87 3.05 -3.53 -11.13
N ALA A 88 2.00 -4.36 -11.26
CA ALA A 88 1.71 -5.05 -12.51
C ALA A 88 1.49 -4.08 -13.69
N ALA A 89 0.75 -3.00 -13.49
CA ALA A 89 0.42 -2.01 -14.52
C ALA A 89 1.45 -0.85 -14.63
N TRP A 90 2.50 -0.82 -13.78
CA TRP A 90 3.45 0.30 -13.81
C TRP A 90 4.28 0.31 -15.09
N GLN A 91 4.08 1.35 -15.94
CA GLN A 91 4.72 1.51 -17.25
C GLN A 91 4.49 0.34 -18.21
N ARG A 92 3.43 -0.46 -17.99
CA ARG A 92 3.05 -1.61 -18.81
C ARG A 92 1.53 -1.65 -19.00
N PRO A 93 1.05 -2.24 -20.12
CA PRO A 93 -0.39 -2.30 -20.37
C PRO A 93 -1.12 -3.38 -19.57
N TRP A 94 -0.41 -4.33 -18.95
CA TRP A 94 -0.95 -5.51 -18.29
C TRP A 94 -1.12 -5.29 -16.79
N GLY A 95 -2.32 -4.92 -16.36
CA GLY A 95 -2.66 -4.86 -14.94
C GLY A 95 -3.38 -6.13 -14.46
N THR A 96 -3.79 -6.11 -13.19
CA THR A 96 -4.41 -7.26 -12.53
C THR A 96 -5.94 -7.30 -12.65
N ALA A 97 -6.58 -6.25 -13.21
CA ALA A 97 -8.02 -6.26 -13.47
C ALA A 97 -8.36 -7.07 -14.75
N ALA A 98 -7.92 -8.32 -14.78
CA ALA A 98 -8.12 -9.29 -15.87
C ALA A 98 -7.99 -10.72 -15.32
N GLU A 99 -8.42 -11.72 -16.09
CA GLU A 99 -8.22 -13.14 -15.76
C GLU A 99 -6.73 -13.52 -15.71
N TYR A 100 -5.89 -12.86 -16.50
CA TYR A 100 -4.44 -13.09 -16.55
C TYR A 100 -3.68 -11.77 -16.61
N THR A 101 -2.51 -11.74 -15.98
CA THR A 101 -1.54 -10.64 -16.07
C THR A 101 -0.14 -11.15 -16.34
N LEU A 102 0.68 -10.34 -17.02
CA LEU A 102 2.09 -10.58 -17.21
C LEU A 102 2.90 -9.72 -16.26
N VAL A 103 3.86 -10.32 -15.57
CA VAL A 103 4.80 -9.57 -14.71
C VAL A 103 6.21 -10.13 -14.84
N PRO A 104 7.26 -9.30 -14.67
CA PRO A 104 8.61 -9.80 -14.44
C PRO A 104 8.62 -10.76 -13.25
N VAL A 105 9.35 -11.85 -13.33
CA VAL A 105 9.39 -12.91 -12.29
C VAL A 105 9.66 -12.37 -10.88
N ARG A 106 10.46 -11.31 -10.73
CA ARG A 106 10.73 -10.66 -9.45
C ARG A 106 9.48 -10.01 -8.80
N GLN A 107 8.43 -9.77 -9.58
CA GLN A 107 7.17 -9.16 -9.13
C GLN A 107 6.09 -10.19 -8.81
N ALA A 108 6.39 -11.47 -8.99
CA ALA A 108 5.56 -12.59 -8.57
C ALA A 108 6.21 -13.27 -7.37
N VAL A 109 5.66 -13.05 -6.19
CA VAL A 109 6.23 -13.49 -4.91
C VAL A 109 5.38 -14.63 -4.34
N ARG A 110 6.00 -15.69 -3.86
CA ARG A 110 5.27 -16.83 -3.27
C ARG A 110 4.36 -16.37 -2.15
N LEU A 111 3.11 -16.78 -2.22
CA LEU A 111 2.05 -16.44 -1.25
C LEU A 111 1.92 -17.47 -0.13
N GLY A 112 2.39 -18.71 -0.36
CA GLY A 112 2.17 -19.83 0.57
C GLY A 112 0.68 -20.13 0.75
N ASP A 113 0.28 -20.42 1.99
CA ASP A 113 -1.09 -20.81 2.33
C ASP A 113 -2.03 -19.61 2.56
N ALA A 114 -1.53 -18.37 2.50
CA ALA A 114 -2.36 -17.18 2.68
C ALA A 114 -3.44 -17.07 1.58
N SER A 115 -4.55 -16.39 1.88
CA SER A 115 -5.63 -16.22 0.90
C SER A 115 -5.23 -15.31 -0.26
N PHE A 116 -5.88 -15.44 -1.41
CA PHE A 116 -5.63 -14.56 -2.55
C PHE A 116 -6.07 -13.12 -2.26
N GLU A 117 -7.10 -12.94 -1.43
CA GLU A 117 -7.55 -11.63 -0.96
C GLU A 117 -6.44 -10.95 -0.15
N MET A 118 -5.77 -11.67 0.75
CA MET A 118 -4.58 -11.17 1.45
C MET A 118 -3.49 -10.79 0.43
N GLY A 119 -3.15 -11.70 -0.48
CA GLY A 119 -2.14 -11.45 -1.51
C GLY A 119 -2.40 -10.18 -2.32
N ALA A 120 -3.67 -9.93 -2.70
CA ALA A 120 -4.09 -8.74 -3.43
C ALA A 120 -4.05 -7.43 -2.59
N CYS A 121 -3.80 -7.54 -1.29
CA CYS A 121 -3.61 -6.39 -0.40
C CYS A 121 -2.14 -6.02 -0.19
N LEU A 122 -1.18 -6.94 -0.47
CA LEU A 122 0.22 -6.80 -0.04
C LEU A 122 1.04 -5.77 -0.85
N GLY A 123 0.74 -5.54 -2.11
CA GLY A 123 1.58 -4.75 -3.01
C GLY A 123 1.75 -3.30 -2.59
N ILE A 124 1.03 -2.39 -3.23
CA ILE A 124 1.21 -0.95 -3.05
C ILE A 124 1.07 -0.51 -1.58
N PRO A 125 0.05 -0.95 -0.80
CA PRO A 125 -0.09 -0.46 0.57
C PRO A 125 1.07 -0.87 1.48
N PHE A 126 1.44 -2.15 1.50
CA PHE A 126 2.47 -2.63 2.42
C PHE A 126 3.89 -2.23 2.00
N LEU A 127 4.20 -2.20 0.70
CA LEU A 127 5.50 -1.72 0.22
C LEU A 127 5.68 -0.23 0.49
N THR A 128 4.62 0.58 0.39
CA THR A 128 4.62 2.00 0.76
C THR A 128 4.83 2.17 2.26
N ALA A 129 4.06 1.45 3.07
CA ALA A 129 4.16 1.48 4.54
C ALA A 129 5.55 1.04 5.01
N HIS A 130 6.08 -0.06 4.45
CA HIS A 130 7.44 -0.52 4.75
C HIS A 130 8.48 0.57 4.48
N ARG A 131 8.37 1.26 3.32
CA ARG A 131 9.30 2.36 3.00
C ARG A 131 9.19 3.50 3.99
N CYS A 132 7.99 3.88 4.43
CA CYS A 132 7.80 4.91 5.45
C CYS A 132 8.45 4.52 6.79
N LEU A 133 8.45 3.24 7.14
CA LEU A 133 9.04 2.72 8.38
C LEU A 133 10.55 2.47 8.29
N THR A 134 11.16 2.62 7.10
CA THR A 134 12.59 2.33 6.87
C THR A 134 13.36 3.48 6.21
N ALA A 135 12.75 4.66 6.03
CA ALA A 135 13.36 5.78 5.30
C ALA A 135 14.07 6.80 6.20
N GLY A 136 14.09 6.62 7.51
CA GLY A 136 14.76 7.53 8.46
C GLY A 136 16.22 7.15 8.72
N GLU A 137 17.00 8.10 9.21
CA GLU A 137 18.41 7.89 9.57
C GLU A 137 18.57 6.90 10.74
N TYR A 138 17.67 6.98 11.69
CA TYR A 138 17.65 6.13 12.89
C TYR A 138 16.65 4.99 12.80
N LEU A 139 16.05 4.77 11.62
CA LEU A 139 15.18 3.64 11.37
C LEU A 139 15.97 2.47 10.74
N PRO A 140 15.56 1.23 10.99
CA PRO A 140 16.20 0.07 10.38
C PRO A 140 15.98 0.04 8.86
N ASN A 141 16.88 -0.60 8.12
CA ASN A 141 16.71 -0.82 6.67
C ASN A 141 15.84 -2.04 6.34
N SER A 142 15.48 -2.84 7.33
CA SER A 142 14.70 -4.08 7.23
C SER A 142 13.81 -4.22 8.46
N LEU A 143 12.59 -4.70 8.26
CA LEU A 143 11.65 -4.98 9.34
C LEU A 143 11.66 -6.47 9.68
N ARG A 144 11.63 -6.75 10.97
CA ARG A 144 11.49 -8.09 11.58
C ARG A 144 11.03 -7.90 13.02
N PRO A 145 10.57 -8.93 13.72
CA PRO A 145 10.31 -8.84 15.16
C PRO A 145 11.49 -8.21 15.92
N GLY A 146 11.22 -7.24 16.76
CA GLY A 146 12.21 -6.48 17.53
C GLY A 146 12.89 -5.32 16.80
N ALA A 147 12.71 -5.16 15.50
CA ALA A 147 13.44 -4.12 14.73
C ALA A 147 13.09 -2.69 15.12
N LEU A 148 11.90 -2.46 15.69
CA LEU A 148 11.39 -1.16 16.11
C LEU A 148 11.02 -1.12 17.62
N SER A 149 11.55 -2.02 18.45
CA SER A 149 11.18 -2.17 19.87
C SER A 149 11.35 -0.88 20.69
N ASP A 150 12.32 -0.05 20.34
CA ASP A 150 12.58 1.24 21.02
C ASP A 150 11.99 2.44 20.26
N HIS A 151 11.09 2.19 19.29
CA HIS A 151 10.56 3.24 18.43
C HIS A 151 9.08 3.50 18.71
N THR A 152 8.73 4.78 18.69
CA THR A 152 7.34 5.24 18.63
C THR A 152 7.07 5.76 17.22
N VAL A 153 6.01 5.24 16.60
CA VAL A 153 5.58 5.60 15.25
C VAL A 153 4.20 6.24 15.32
N LEU A 154 4.02 7.39 14.70
CA LEU A 154 2.72 8.02 14.49
C LEU A 154 2.23 7.69 13.07
N VAL A 155 1.02 7.15 12.96
CA VAL A 155 0.37 6.85 11.68
C VAL A 155 -0.82 7.79 11.49
N GLN A 156 -0.69 8.77 10.62
CA GLN A 156 -1.77 9.67 10.24
C GLN A 156 -2.74 8.94 9.32
N GLY A 157 -4.04 8.95 9.66
CA GLY A 157 -5.05 8.25 8.87
C GLY A 157 -5.01 6.72 9.01
N GLY A 158 -4.92 6.20 10.24
CA GLY A 158 -4.72 4.78 10.55
C GLY A 158 -5.74 3.79 9.97
N ALA A 159 -6.93 4.23 9.59
CA ALA A 159 -7.97 3.36 8.99
C ALA A 159 -7.90 3.27 7.46
N GLY A 160 -6.98 3.99 6.79
CA GLY A 160 -6.72 3.84 5.36
C GLY A 160 -5.87 2.60 5.06
N ALA A 161 -5.85 2.11 3.81
CA ALA A 161 -5.12 0.89 3.46
C ALA A 161 -3.61 0.95 3.77
N VAL A 162 -2.94 2.08 3.48
CA VAL A 162 -1.52 2.28 3.84
C VAL A 162 -1.36 2.51 5.34
N GLY A 163 -2.29 3.23 5.98
CA GLY A 163 -2.28 3.44 7.43
C GLY A 163 -2.40 2.12 8.20
N ASN A 164 -3.35 1.26 7.80
CA ASN A 164 -3.50 -0.09 8.35
C ASN A 164 -2.22 -0.93 8.14
N ALA A 165 -1.66 -0.92 6.93
CA ALA A 165 -0.41 -1.62 6.62
C ALA A 165 0.76 -1.13 7.49
N ALA A 166 0.86 0.19 7.72
CA ALA A 166 1.90 0.78 8.56
C ALA A 166 1.73 0.37 10.03
N ILE A 167 0.50 0.37 10.54
CA ILE A 167 0.21 -0.09 11.90
C ILE A 167 0.61 -1.55 12.06
N GLN A 168 0.18 -2.44 11.17
CA GLN A 168 0.48 -3.86 11.25
C GLN A 168 1.98 -4.15 11.16
N LEU A 169 2.70 -3.56 10.19
CA LEU A 169 4.15 -3.76 10.05
C LEU A 169 4.94 -3.20 11.23
N ALA A 170 4.55 -2.02 11.74
CA ALA A 170 5.22 -1.42 12.88
C ALA A 170 4.97 -2.23 14.16
N ALA A 171 3.73 -2.70 14.39
CA ALA A 171 3.39 -3.57 15.51
C ALA A 171 4.10 -4.94 15.43
N TRP A 172 4.18 -5.54 14.23
CA TRP A 172 4.96 -6.78 14.02
C TRP A 172 6.45 -6.60 14.30
N ALA A 173 6.98 -5.39 14.08
CA ALA A 173 8.36 -5.04 14.40
C ALA A 173 8.54 -4.51 15.83
N ASP A 174 7.53 -4.65 16.71
CA ASP A 174 7.48 -4.29 18.12
C ASP A 174 7.55 -2.78 18.42
N ALA A 175 7.13 -1.92 17.48
CA ALA A 175 7.01 -0.48 17.73
C ALA A 175 5.82 -0.14 18.66
N CYS A 176 5.95 0.95 19.42
CA CYS A 176 4.79 1.64 19.99
C CYS A 176 4.09 2.43 18.87
N VAL A 177 2.87 2.05 18.48
CA VAL A 177 2.14 2.65 17.36
C VAL A 177 1.01 3.54 17.87
N ILE A 178 1.07 4.82 17.54
CA ILE A 178 -0.02 5.78 17.76
C ILE A 178 -0.67 6.05 16.39
N ALA A 179 -1.99 5.94 16.30
CA ALA A 179 -2.71 6.21 15.06
C ALA A 179 -3.68 7.38 15.22
N THR A 180 -3.84 8.20 14.19
CA THR A 180 -4.89 9.23 14.18
C THR A 180 -6.03 8.82 13.26
N VAL A 181 -7.25 9.16 13.65
CA VAL A 181 -8.48 8.83 12.93
C VAL A 181 -9.52 9.96 13.06
N SER A 182 -10.60 9.88 12.27
CA SER A 182 -11.66 10.90 12.21
C SER A 182 -13.00 10.48 12.86
N SER A 183 -13.11 9.25 13.37
CA SER A 183 -14.34 8.75 14.02
C SER A 183 -14.07 7.57 14.93
N ALA A 184 -15.05 7.23 15.77
CA ALA A 184 -14.98 6.10 16.68
C ALA A 184 -14.90 4.75 15.92
N GLU A 185 -15.61 4.58 14.80
CA GLU A 185 -15.57 3.38 13.96
C GLU A 185 -14.15 3.18 13.38
N LYS A 186 -13.54 4.27 12.88
CA LYS A 186 -12.16 4.23 12.39
C LYS A 186 -11.16 3.96 13.51
N ALA A 187 -11.45 4.37 14.74
CA ALA A 187 -10.61 4.06 15.90
C ALA A 187 -10.61 2.57 16.22
N GLN A 188 -11.76 1.91 16.10
CA GLN A 188 -11.86 0.46 16.26
C GLN A 188 -11.02 -0.28 15.21
N LEU A 189 -11.05 0.17 13.95
CA LEU A 189 -10.23 -0.41 12.87
C LEU A 189 -8.73 -0.23 13.12
N ALA A 190 -8.29 0.95 13.54
CA ALA A 190 -6.88 1.19 13.85
C ALA A 190 -6.39 0.36 15.03
N ALA A 191 -7.22 0.20 16.08
CA ALA A 191 -6.92 -0.67 17.21
C ALA A 191 -6.86 -2.16 16.81
N ALA A 192 -7.80 -2.63 15.98
CA ALA A 192 -7.81 -3.99 15.44
C ALA A 192 -6.58 -4.30 14.57
N ALA A 193 -6.03 -3.28 13.89
CA ALA A 193 -4.77 -3.39 13.15
C ALA A 193 -3.54 -3.51 14.06
N GLY A 194 -3.65 -3.20 15.36
CA GLY A 194 -2.56 -3.30 16.34
C GLY A 194 -1.99 -1.97 16.82
N ALA A 195 -2.70 -0.84 16.61
CA ALA A 195 -2.29 0.43 17.19
C ALA A 195 -2.31 0.36 18.73
N SER A 196 -1.22 0.79 19.38
CA SER A 196 -1.09 0.83 20.85
C SER A 196 -1.97 1.92 21.46
N ALA A 197 -2.21 3.00 20.69
CA ALA A 197 -3.12 4.08 21.04
C ALA A 197 -3.72 4.70 19.78
N VAL A 198 -4.94 5.25 19.93
CA VAL A 198 -5.65 5.91 18.83
C VAL A 198 -6.17 7.26 19.28
N VAL A 199 -5.94 8.28 18.48
CA VAL A 199 -6.36 9.67 18.72
C VAL A 199 -7.40 10.08 17.69
N ASN A 200 -8.60 10.45 18.11
CA ASN A 200 -9.60 11.04 17.23
C ASN A 200 -9.35 12.54 17.09
N TYR A 201 -8.73 12.96 15.99
CA TYR A 201 -8.32 14.35 15.74
C TYR A 201 -9.49 15.34 15.59
N ARG A 202 -10.74 14.85 15.53
CA ARG A 202 -11.94 15.71 15.54
C ARG A 202 -12.40 16.07 16.94
N GLU A 203 -11.98 15.32 17.94
CA GLU A 203 -12.43 15.42 19.32
C GLU A 203 -11.30 15.76 20.30
N GLN A 204 -10.04 15.49 19.90
CA GLN A 204 -8.86 15.57 20.75
C GLN A 204 -7.76 16.43 20.10
N ASP A 205 -6.95 17.10 20.92
CA ASP A 205 -5.71 17.74 20.45
C ASP A 205 -4.65 16.66 20.24
N VAL A 206 -4.28 16.43 18.97
CA VAL A 206 -3.33 15.39 18.59
C VAL A 206 -1.98 15.60 19.25
N VAL A 207 -1.51 16.85 19.37
CA VAL A 207 -0.20 17.13 19.96
C VAL A 207 -0.19 16.81 21.46
N GLU A 208 -1.24 17.21 22.17
CA GLU A 208 -1.38 16.93 23.59
C GLU A 208 -1.43 15.41 23.86
N GLU A 209 -2.27 14.69 23.11
CA GLU A 209 -2.43 13.25 23.30
C GLU A 209 -1.17 12.46 22.95
N VAL A 210 -0.51 12.82 21.85
CA VAL A 210 0.75 12.15 21.46
C VAL A 210 1.86 12.42 22.47
N HIS A 211 1.99 13.65 23.00
CA HIS A 211 3.01 13.95 24.00
C HIS A 211 2.78 13.26 25.35
N LYS A 212 1.53 12.89 25.70
CA LYS A 212 1.27 12.06 26.89
C LYS A 212 1.89 10.66 26.75
N LEU A 213 1.95 10.14 25.51
CA LEU A 213 2.46 8.79 25.19
C LEU A 213 3.93 8.80 24.77
N ALA A 214 4.37 9.87 24.12
CA ALA A 214 5.72 10.08 23.64
C ALA A 214 6.20 11.50 24.00
N PRO A 215 6.60 11.75 25.26
CA PRO A 215 7.00 13.09 25.74
C PRO A 215 8.17 13.70 24.94
N ASP A 216 9.09 12.85 24.46
CA ASP A 216 10.26 13.25 23.67
C ASP A 216 9.98 13.33 22.16
N GLY A 217 8.74 13.10 21.76
CA GLY A 217 8.30 13.02 20.35
C GLY A 217 8.46 11.64 19.73
N VAL A 218 8.01 11.51 18.48
CA VAL A 218 7.97 10.25 17.72
C VAL A 218 9.15 10.11 16.76
N HIS A 219 9.56 8.86 16.50
CA HIS A 219 10.70 8.54 15.61
C HIS A 219 10.34 8.68 14.14
N ALA A 220 9.12 8.30 13.79
CA ALA A 220 8.62 8.37 12.43
C ALA A 220 7.13 8.78 12.42
N ILE A 221 6.76 9.55 11.41
CA ILE A 221 5.38 9.87 11.08
C ILE A 221 5.10 9.33 9.68
N VAL A 222 4.10 8.47 9.55
CA VAL A 222 3.58 7.99 8.26
C VAL A 222 2.45 8.92 7.87
N GLU A 223 2.68 9.78 6.85
CA GLU A 223 1.85 10.96 6.60
C GLU A 223 1.09 10.87 5.27
N VAL A 224 -0.23 11.05 5.34
CA VAL A 224 -1.16 10.97 4.21
C VAL A 224 -1.67 12.34 3.75
N SER A 225 -1.67 13.34 4.62
CA SER A 225 -2.28 14.66 4.40
C SER A 225 -1.36 15.81 4.85
N PRO A 226 -0.15 15.94 4.27
CA PRO A 226 0.88 16.86 4.76
C PRO A 226 0.44 18.31 4.73
N ALA A 227 -0.37 18.70 3.75
CA ALA A 227 -0.89 20.07 3.65
C ALA A 227 -1.72 20.49 4.88
N ARG A 228 -2.34 19.53 5.58
CA ARG A 228 -3.15 19.78 6.78
C ARG A 228 -2.35 19.56 8.05
N ASN A 229 -1.46 18.57 8.06
CA ASN A 229 -0.84 18.07 9.28
C ASN A 229 0.56 18.62 9.56
N ALA A 230 1.21 19.30 8.60
CA ALA A 230 2.61 19.72 8.72
C ALA A 230 2.93 20.48 10.01
N ALA A 231 2.07 21.38 10.46
CA ALA A 231 2.26 22.13 11.71
C ALA A 231 2.21 21.22 12.96
N THR A 232 1.36 20.21 12.96
CA THR A 232 1.25 19.17 13.99
C THR A 232 2.48 18.27 13.97
N ASP A 233 2.85 17.77 12.77
CA ASP A 233 3.98 16.86 12.60
C ASP A 233 5.30 17.45 13.08
N VAL A 234 5.54 18.73 12.76
CA VAL A 234 6.74 19.47 13.22
C VAL A 234 6.86 19.51 14.75
N ARG A 235 5.73 19.58 15.46
CA ARG A 235 5.69 19.63 16.93
C ARG A 235 5.87 18.25 17.57
N LEU A 236 5.61 17.19 16.83
CA LEU A 236 5.61 15.81 17.33
C LEU A 236 6.92 15.06 17.06
N LEU A 237 7.77 15.57 16.17
CA LEU A 237 9.05 14.90 15.86
C LEU A 237 10.04 15.04 17.00
N ARG A 238 10.65 13.92 17.40
CA ARG A 238 11.84 13.91 18.22
C ARG A 238 13.09 14.34 17.41
N PRO A 239 14.21 14.66 18.07
CA PRO A 239 15.49 14.86 17.37
C PRO A 239 15.85 13.66 16.47
N GLY A 240 16.16 13.97 15.19
CA GLY A 240 16.48 12.97 14.17
C GLY A 240 15.26 12.22 13.59
N GLY A 241 14.03 12.58 14.01
CA GLY A 241 12.81 11.97 13.51
C GLY A 241 12.53 12.28 12.03
N VAL A 242 11.67 11.48 11.41
CA VAL A 242 11.31 11.59 9.99
C VAL A 242 9.79 11.67 9.79
N VAL A 243 9.34 12.56 8.89
CA VAL A 243 7.99 12.54 8.30
C VAL A 243 8.10 11.91 6.94
N CYS A 244 7.42 10.79 6.75
CA CYS A 244 7.35 10.06 5.47
C CYS A 244 6.01 10.34 4.80
N VAL A 245 6.00 11.20 3.79
CA VAL A 245 4.82 11.63 3.03
C VAL A 245 4.60 10.68 1.86
N TYR A 246 3.46 10.00 1.80
CA TYR A 246 3.14 9.04 0.73
C TYR A 246 1.91 9.41 -0.10
N ALA A 247 1.19 10.46 0.28
CA ALA A 247 0.02 10.96 -0.43
C ALA A 247 -0.09 12.48 -0.29
N ASP A 248 -0.99 13.05 -1.06
CA ASP A 248 -1.27 14.48 -1.19
C ASP A 248 -2.69 14.85 -0.73
N ASP A 249 -3.28 14.04 0.15
CA ASP A 249 -4.63 14.29 0.64
C ASP A 249 -4.70 15.65 1.36
N GLY A 250 -5.70 16.45 0.96
CA GLY A 250 -5.90 17.78 1.51
C GLY A 250 -5.15 18.92 0.84
N GLY A 251 -4.30 18.64 -0.16
CA GLY A 251 -3.58 19.64 -0.96
C GLY A 251 -2.25 19.12 -1.50
N ASP A 252 -1.83 19.66 -2.63
CA ASP A 252 -0.63 19.28 -3.37
C ASP A 252 0.63 20.08 -2.97
N GLU A 253 0.49 21.04 -2.05
CA GLU A 253 1.57 21.85 -1.53
C GLU A 253 1.67 21.76 0.00
N VAL A 254 2.90 21.81 0.53
CA VAL A 254 3.17 21.87 1.97
C VAL A 254 4.13 23.00 2.30
N THR A 255 3.80 23.80 3.32
CA THR A 255 4.69 24.84 3.84
C THR A 255 5.38 24.35 5.12
N LEU A 256 6.70 24.42 5.15
CA LEU A 256 7.52 23.92 6.25
C LEU A 256 8.33 25.03 6.91
N PRO A 257 8.34 25.14 8.25
CA PRO A 257 9.14 26.13 8.97
C PRO A 257 10.60 25.67 9.08
N VAL A 258 11.53 26.44 8.51
CA VAL A 258 12.93 26.03 8.42
C VAL A 258 13.57 25.86 9.82
N ARG A 259 13.49 26.86 10.68
CA ARG A 259 14.18 26.84 11.99
C ARG A 259 13.66 25.74 12.94
N PRO A 260 12.35 25.53 13.09
CA PRO A 260 11.81 24.42 13.87
C PRO A 260 12.20 23.02 13.40
N LEU A 261 12.50 22.85 12.10
CA LEU A 261 12.97 21.58 11.53
C LEU A 261 14.48 21.40 11.61
N MET A 262 15.24 22.50 11.56
CA MET A 262 16.69 22.45 11.73
C MET A 262 17.10 22.05 13.16
N ALA A 263 16.40 22.55 14.17
CA ALA A 263 16.74 22.31 15.56
C ALA A 263 16.76 20.81 15.94
N PRO A 264 15.75 20.00 15.56
CA PRO A 264 15.75 18.55 15.79
C PRO A 264 16.49 17.76 14.69
N ASN A 265 17.13 18.38 13.69
CA ASN A 265 17.65 17.70 12.51
C ASN A 265 16.59 16.80 11.84
N ALA A 266 15.37 17.31 11.71
CA ALA A 266 14.25 16.58 11.16
C ALA A 266 14.42 16.25 9.68
N ARG A 267 13.82 15.14 9.25
CA ARG A 267 13.75 14.75 7.83
C ARG A 267 12.33 14.77 7.33
N TRP A 268 12.17 15.16 6.07
CA TRP A 268 10.93 15.00 5.31
C TRP A 268 11.25 14.16 4.07
N GLN A 269 10.70 12.96 4.02
CA GLN A 269 10.90 11.99 2.95
C GLN A 269 9.61 11.81 2.18
N PHE A 270 9.57 12.25 0.93
CA PHE A 270 8.46 11.95 0.02
C PHE A 270 8.66 10.53 -0.55
N VAL A 271 7.60 9.72 -0.49
CA VAL A 271 7.62 8.31 -0.83
C VAL A 271 6.67 8.05 -1.98
N LEU A 272 7.22 7.71 -3.15
CA LEU A 272 6.48 7.11 -4.26
C LEU A 272 7.01 5.69 -4.46
N VAL A 273 6.19 4.69 -4.16
CA VAL A 273 6.60 3.29 -4.15
C VAL A 273 7.26 2.86 -5.48
N TYR A 274 6.78 3.33 -6.60
CA TYR A 274 7.27 2.98 -7.95
C TYR A 274 8.73 3.38 -8.19
N THR A 275 9.16 4.51 -7.64
CA THR A 275 10.48 5.11 -7.88
C THR A 275 11.44 4.99 -6.70
N MET A 276 11.05 4.28 -5.64
CA MET A 276 11.94 4.05 -4.50
C MET A 276 13.20 3.26 -4.92
N PRO A 277 14.32 3.38 -4.19
CA PRO A 277 15.56 2.67 -4.52
C PRO A 277 15.34 1.15 -4.65
N LYS A 278 15.90 0.55 -5.70
CA LYS A 278 15.70 -0.89 -6.01
C LYS A 278 16.05 -1.81 -4.82
N ALA A 279 17.13 -1.52 -4.10
CA ALA A 279 17.54 -2.31 -2.92
C ALA A 279 16.49 -2.20 -1.79
N ALA A 280 15.97 -1.00 -1.51
CA ALA A 280 14.93 -0.80 -0.51
C ALA A 280 13.62 -1.51 -0.91
N LYS A 281 13.26 -1.49 -2.20
CA LYS A 281 12.10 -2.22 -2.70
C LYS A 281 12.25 -3.73 -2.56
N ALA A 282 13.41 -4.27 -2.94
CA ALA A 282 13.69 -5.69 -2.80
C ALA A 282 13.61 -6.14 -1.32
N GLN A 283 14.16 -5.32 -0.41
CA GLN A 283 14.05 -5.61 1.02
C GLN A 283 12.60 -5.52 1.52
N ALA A 284 11.83 -4.53 1.07
CA ALA A 284 10.41 -4.41 1.41
C ALA A 284 9.61 -5.64 1.00
N VAL A 285 9.86 -6.18 -0.19
CA VAL A 285 9.20 -7.41 -0.68
C VAL A 285 9.52 -8.60 0.22
N VAL A 286 10.78 -8.75 0.63
CA VAL A 286 11.22 -9.84 1.54
C VAL A 286 10.54 -9.71 2.90
N ASP A 287 10.55 -8.52 3.49
CA ASP A 287 10.02 -8.29 4.83
C ASP A 287 8.49 -8.41 4.87
N VAL A 288 7.79 -7.89 3.85
CA VAL A 288 6.33 -8.04 3.71
C VAL A 288 5.94 -9.51 3.56
N ALA A 289 6.65 -10.28 2.71
CA ALA A 289 6.41 -11.71 2.57
C ALA A 289 6.67 -12.47 3.89
N ALA A 290 7.74 -12.14 4.61
CA ALA A 290 8.05 -12.73 5.91
C ALA A 290 6.98 -12.38 6.96
N SER A 291 6.54 -11.13 7.03
CA SER A 291 5.47 -10.70 7.95
C SER A 291 4.15 -11.43 7.66
N ALA A 292 3.77 -11.56 6.39
CA ALA A 292 2.58 -12.31 5.99
C ALA A 292 2.67 -13.79 6.41
N ALA A 293 3.79 -14.43 6.14
CA ALA A 293 4.03 -15.84 6.51
C ALA A 293 4.06 -16.10 8.03
N GLN A 294 4.43 -15.08 8.82
CA GLN A 294 4.48 -15.15 10.28
C GLN A 294 3.19 -14.69 10.96
N GLY A 295 2.14 -14.35 10.20
CA GLY A 295 0.88 -13.85 10.74
C GLY A 295 0.93 -12.41 11.25
N GLY A 296 1.97 -11.65 10.93
CA GLY A 296 2.10 -10.23 11.23
C GLY A 296 1.19 -9.37 10.34
N ILE A 297 0.76 -9.90 9.19
CA ILE A 297 -0.21 -9.25 8.30
C ILE A 297 -1.50 -10.05 8.29
N ARG A 298 -2.62 -9.35 8.46
CA ARG A 298 -3.98 -9.90 8.42
C ARG A 298 -4.87 -8.97 7.60
N VAL A 299 -5.98 -9.47 7.09
CA VAL A 299 -7.00 -8.71 6.34
C VAL A 299 -8.39 -9.02 6.87
N GLY A 300 -9.37 -8.21 6.54
CA GLY A 300 -10.73 -8.31 7.04
C GLY A 300 -11.01 -7.36 8.20
N GLU A 301 -12.25 -7.32 8.67
CA GLU A 301 -12.69 -6.43 9.74
C GLU A 301 -11.92 -6.64 11.04
N ASP A 302 -11.68 -7.91 11.40
CA ASP A 302 -10.92 -8.28 12.61
C ASP A 302 -9.44 -7.84 12.58
N ALA A 303 -8.96 -7.44 11.41
CA ALA A 303 -7.63 -6.88 11.20
C ALA A 303 -7.66 -5.37 10.94
N GLY A 304 -8.82 -4.73 11.09
CA GLY A 304 -9.03 -3.32 10.81
C GLY A 304 -8.94 -2.94 9.33
N LEU A 305 -9.06 -3.93 8.42
CA LEU A 305 -9.04 -3.72 6.97
C LEU A 305 -10.26 -4.40 6.34
N PRO A 306 -11.47 -3.81 6.42
CA PRO A 306 -12.64 -4.33 5.73
C PRO A 306 -12.39 -4.57 4.25
N LEU A 307 -12.88 -5.69 3.71
CA LEU A 307 -12.72 -6.02 2.29
C LEU A 307 -14.03 -5.81 1.55
N HIS A 308 -13.97 -5.10 0.41
CA HIS A 308 -15.11 -4.84 -0.47
C HIS A 308 -14.87 -5.52 -1.81
N SER A 309 -15.54 -6.64 -2.04
CA SER A 309 -15.38 -7.45 -3.24
C SER A 309 -16.36 -7.05 -4.34
N TYR A 310 -15.85 -6.91 -5.56
CA TYR A 310 -16.60 -6.63 -6.78
C TYR A 310 -16.23 -7.66 -7.86
N PRO A 311 -17.17 -8.10 -8.70
CA PRO A 311 -16.81 -8.89 -9.87
C PRO A 311 -16.00 -8.05 -10.87
N LEU A 312 -15.20 -8.68 -11.71
CA LEU A 312 -14.37 -7.99 -12.72
C LEU A 312 -15.20 -7.06 -13.61
N SER A 313 -16.43 -7.45 -13.96
CA SER A 313 -17.38 -6.62 -14.73
C SER A 313 -17.78 -5.32 -14.03
N ALA A 314 -17.66 -5.24 -12.72
CA ALA A 314 -17.99 -4.05 -11.92
C ALA A 314 -16.76 -3.18 -11.57
N THR A 315 -15.64 -3.31 -12.30
CA THR A 315 -14.41 -2.53 -12.04
C THR A 315 -14.66 -1.01 -12.02
N ALA A 316 -15.58 -0.51 -12.83
CA ALA A 316 -15.94 0.92 -12.82
C ALA A 316 -16.49 1.36 -11.45
N ALA A 317 -17.39 0.55 -10.86
CA ALA A 317 -17.94 0.80 -9.53
C ALA A 317 -16.88 0.63 -8.43
N ALA A 318 -15.98 -0.35 -8.57
CA ALA A 318 -14.86 -0.56 -7.66
C ALA A 318 -13.90 0.66 -7.65
N HIS A 319 -13.56 1.20 -8.83
CA HIS A 319 -12.76 2.43 -8.94
C HIS A 319 -13.49 3.63 -8.31
N GLN A 320 -14.79 3.77 -8.54
CA GLN A 320 -15.60 4.85 -7.94
C GLN A 320 -15.58 4.75 -6.41
N ALA A 321 -15.74 3.55 -5.84
CA ALA A 321 -15.71 3.36 -4.39
C ALA A 321 -14.37 3.80 -3.78
N VAL A 322 -13.24 3.53 -4.45
CA VAL A 322 -11.91 4.02 -4.00
C VAL A 322 -11.78 5.53 -4.17
N GLU A 323 -12.30 6.10 -5.25
CA GLU A 323 -12.37 7.56 -5.48
C GLU A 323 -13.17 8.27 -4.38
N ASP A 324 -14.27 7.65 -3.93
CA ASP A 324 -15.14 8.13 -2.85
C ASP A 324 -14.57 7.84 -1.45
N SER A 325 -13.33 7.35 -1.38
CA SER A 325 -12.60 7.09 -0.14
C SER A 325 -13.28 6.07 0.79
N VAL A 326 -13.80 4.98 0.22
CA VAL A 326 -14.32 3.85 1.01
C VAL A 326 -13.25 3.36 2.00
N VAL A 327 -13.66 3.10 3.23
CA VAL A 327 -12.74 2.61 4.28
C VAL A 327 -12.49 1.12 4.09
N GLY A 328 -11.21 0.72 4.09
CA GLY A 328 -10.81 -0.66 3.85
C GLY A 328 -10.11 -0.86 2.52
N LYS A 329 -10.21 -2.07 1.96
CA LYS A 329 -9.59 -2.44 0.68
C LYS A 329 -10.65 -2.94 -0.31
N VAL A 330 -10.61 -2.37 -1.50
CA VAL A 330 -11.45 -2.83 -2.63
C VAL A 330 -10.70 -3.90 -3.41
N LEU A 331 -11.39 -4.99 -3.69
CA LEU A 331 -10.91 -6.15 -4.44
C LEU A 331 -11.81 -6.43 -5.64
N LEU A 332 -11.20 -6.95 -6.72
CA LEU A 332 -11.92 -7.52 -7.85
C LEU A 332 -11.70 -9.04 -7.86
N SER A 333 -12.77 -9.81 -8.03
CA SER A 333 -12.69 -11.24 -8.35
C SER A 333 -12.56 -11.41 -9.87
N ALA A 334 -11.49 -12.08 -10.32
CA ALA A 334 -11.21 -12.30 -11.75
C ALA A 334 -11.75 -13.65 -12.26
N GLY A 335 -12.20 -14.54 -11.38
CA GLY A 335 -12.60 -15.90 -11.68
C GLY A 335 -14.09 -16.16 -11.41
N GLU A 336 -15.00 -15.55 -12.18
CA GLU A 336 -16.40 -16.01 -12.32
C GLU A 336 -16.75 -16.14 -13.79
#